data_76671e953c818f5925dd1531e6a28706
#
_entry.id   76671e953c818f5925dd1531e6a28706
#
_cell.length_a   1.000
_cell.length_b   1.000
_cell.length_c   1.000
_cell.angle_alpha   90.00
_cell.angle_beta   90.00
_cell.angle_gamma   90.00
#
_symmetry.space_group_name_H-M   'P 1'
#
loop_
_entity.id
_entity.type
_entity.pdbx_description
1 polymer ?
#
loop_
_entity_poly.entity_id
_entity_poly.type
_entity_poly.pdbx_seq_one_letter_code
_entity_poly.pdbx_strand_id
1 'polypeptide(L)'
;MLVTDIKESSKKKGKFDVYVEGKLAFSLIAADIEYFKIKKGENLPDNKYNFIMENIVYIKAQDLALSYISGKMRTEKEVCGKLRLNGFDEDIVKKVLDFLKKYDYVNDYNYCLAFIRQSLKLNPMGYFAIRQKLKIAGVEDYNIEKAWNESNVDQLKYAELITDKKLKGKKIADEKEMRKLQ
;
A
#
# COMPACT_ATOMS: atom_id res chain seq x y z
N MET A 1 20.73 -2.11 25.22
CA MET A 1 21.05 -1.62 23.84
C MET A 1 21.64 -0.23 23.93
N LEU A 2 22.76 0.06 23.26
CA LEU A 2 23.44 1.36 23.32
C LEU A 2 22.77 2.37 22.35
N VAL A 3 22.37 3.54 22.87
CA VAL A 3 21.93 4.67 22.03
C VAL A 3 23.18 5.36 21.44
N THR A 4 23.43 5.10 20.16
CA THR A 4 24.64 5.58 19.49
C THR A 4 24.53 7.03 19.01
N ASP A 5 23.32 7.47 18.61
CA ASP A 5 23.10 8.86 18.19
C ASP A 5 21.63 9.29 18.32
N ILE A 6 21.41 10.60 18.43
CA ILE A 6 20.08 11.24 18.37
C ILE A 6 20.23 12.49 17.50
N LYS A 7 19.50 12.55 16.38
CA LYS A 7 19.59 13.65 15.41
C LYS A 7 18.21 14.17 15.05
N GLU A 8 18.09 15.45 14.77
CA GLU A 8 16.86 15.96 14.17
C GLU A 8 16.60 15.28 12.82
N SER A 9 15.36 14.80 12.63
CA SER A 9 15.01 14.04 11.44
C SER A 9 14.93 14.96 10.22
N SER A 10 15.73 14.67 9.20
CA SER A 10 15.69 15.39 7.92
C SER A 10 14.36 15.18 7.15
N LYS A 11 13.63 14.11 7.48
CA LYS A 11 12.38 13.74 6.80
C LYS A 11 11.12 14.21 7.53
N LYS A 12 11.21 14.51 8.84
CA LYS A 12 10.03 14.78 9.69
C LYS A 12 10.34 15.94 10.64
N LYS A 13 9.87 17.13 10.28
CA LYS A 13 10.02 18.34 11.11
C LYS A 13 9.55 18.09 12.55
N GLY A 14 10.34 18.50 13.53
CA GLY A 14 10.04 18.35 14.96
C GLY A 14 10.17 16.93 15.51
N LYS A 15 10.78 16.01 14.78
CA LYS A 15 11.11 14.65 15.24
C LYS A 15 12.61 14.45 15.28
N PHE A 16 13.04 13.53 16.13
CA PHE A 16 14.42 13.13 16.31
C PHE A 16 14.56 11.65 15.97
N ASP A 17 15.51 11.34 15.13
CA ASP A 17 15.88 9.98 14.74
C ASP A 17 16.84 9.43 15.80
N VAL A 18 16.43 8.35 16.48
CA VAL A 18 17.20 7.68 17.52
C VAL A 18 17.88 6.47 16.92
N TYR A 19 19.21 6.43 17.05
CA TYR A 19 20.03 5.32 16.57
C TYR A 19 20.43 4.42 17.74
N VAL A 20 20.17 3.14 17.61
CA VAL A 20 20.50 2.10 18.59
C VAL A 20 21.42 1.11 17.91
N GLU A 21 22.57 0.78 18.54
CA GLU A 21 23.59 -0.11 17.98
C GLU A 21 24.01 0.30 16.54
N GLY A 22 24.09 1.61 16.27
CA GLY A 22 24.46 2.17 14.97
C GLY A 22 23.38 2.16 13.89
N LYS A 23 22.19 1.64 14.18
CA LYS A 23 21.06 1.60 13.24
C LYS A 23 19.95 2.54 13.67
N LEU A 24 19.26 3.14 12.70
CA LEU A 24 18.06 3.91 12.96
C LEU A 24 16.99 2.97 13.55
N ALA A 25 16.64 3.18 14.81
CA ALA A 25 15.64 2.35 15.49
C ALA A 25 14.24 2.96 15.38
N PHE A 26 14.09 4.24 15.67
CA PHE A 26 12.80 4.92 15.63
C PHE A 26 12.95 6.44 15.58
N SER A 27 11.85 7.14 15.23
CA SER A 27 11.77 8.61 15.29
C SER A 27 10.72 9.03 16.32
N LEU A 28 11.12 9.86 17.29
CA LEU A 28 10.29 10.37 18.39
C LEU A 28 10.21 11.90 18.35
N ILE A 29 9.20 12.47 18.98
CA ILE A 29 9.17 13.91 19.30
C ILE A 29 10.05 14.20 20.54
N ALA A 30 10.46 15.45 20.70
CA ALA A 30 11.31 15.85 21.83
C ALA A 30 10.72 15.46 23.20
N ALA A 31 9.41 15.63 23.38
CA ALA A 31 8.72 15.25 24.61
C ALA A 31 8.81 13.75 24.93
N ASP A 32 8.73 12.86 23.91
CA ASP A 32 8.89 11.42 24.10
C ASP A 32 10.34 11.10 24.54
N ILE A 33 11.35 11.74 23.91
CA ILE A 33 12.78 11.55 24.26
C ILE A 33 13.03 11.94 25.72
N GLU A 34 12.50 13.08 26.14
CA GLU A 34 12.62 13.56 27.50
C GLU A 34 11.88 12.65 28.50
N TYR A 35 10.65 12.26 28.20
CA TYR A 35 9.84 11.38 29.03
C TYR A 35 10.53 10.03 29.28
N PHE A 36 11.07 9.43 28.22
CA PHE A 36 11.79 8.16 28.31
C PHE A 36 13.25 8.34 28.76
N LYS A 37 13.71 9.58 28.97
CA LYS A 37 15.09 9.89 29.36
C LYS A 37 16.11 9.23 28.44
N ILE A 38 15.89 9.32 27.12
CA ILE A 38 16.79 8.73 26.13
C ILE A 38 17.94 9.69 25.88
N LYS A 39 19.18 9.22 26.09
CA LYS A 39 20.36 10.05 25.87
C LYS A 39 21.40 9.33 25.04
N LYS A 40 22.08 10.08 24.18
CA LYS A 40 23.22 9.58 23.40
C LYS A 40 24.33 9.08 24.32
N GLY A 41 24.88 7.91 24.02
CA GLY A 41 25.94 7.28 24.78
C GLY A 41 25.46 6.49 26.00
N GLU A 42 24.16 6.51 26.32
CA GLU A 42 23.59 5.74 27.42
C GLU A 42 22.93 4.43 26.93
N ASN A 43 22.86 3.44 27.82
CA ASN A 43 22.15 2.20 27.55
C ASN A 43 20.66 2.40 27.72
N LEU A 44 19.90 2.08 26.65
CA LEU A 44 18.44 1.96 26.70
C LEU A 44 18.09 0.53 27.14
N PRO A 45 17.44 0.34 28.29
CA PRO A 45 17.01 -0.99 28.74
C PRO A 45 16.05 -1.64 27.75
N ASP A 46 16.17 -2.97 27.57
CA ASP A 46 15.38 -3.73 26.58
C ASP A 46 13.87 -3.62 26.82
N ASN A 47 13.44 -3.62 28.07
CA ASN A 47 12.03 -3.42 28.41
C ASN A 47 11.51 -2.04 27.96
N LYS A 48 12.33 -1.00 28.10
CA LYS A 48 11.97 0.35 27.64
C LYS A 48 11.97 0.45 26.10
N TYR A 49 12.96 -0.15 25.46
CA TYR A 49 13.01 -0.24 24.00
C TYR A 49 11.75 -0.94 23.45
N ASN A 50 11.43 -2.12 23.95
CA ASN A 50 10.26 -2.88 23.54
C ASN A 50 8.96 -2.11 23.79
N PHE A 51 8.84 -1.43 24.94
CA PHE A 51 7.69 -0.59 25.23
C PHE A 51 7.52 0.53 24.19
N ILE A 52 8.60 1.22 23.83
CA ILE A 52 8.58 2.28 22.80
C ILE A 52 8.16 1.70 21.45
N MET A 53 8.74 0.55 21.05
CA MET A 53 8.40 -0.09 19.77
C MET A 53 6.94 -0.50 19.70
N GLU A 54 6.39 -1.10 20.76
CA GLU A 54 5.03 -1.63 20.77
C GLU A 54 3.96 -0.54 21.01
N ASN A 55 4.20 0.41 21.90
CA ASN A 55 3.16 1.34 22.34
C ASN A 55 3.26 2.72 21.66
N ILE A 56 4.37 3.02 21.01
CA ILE A 56 4.53 4.30 20.34
C ILE A 56 4.75 4.10 18.84
N VAL A 57 5.77 3.35 18.46
CA VAL A 57 6.14 3.20 17.05
C VAL A 57 5.07 2.41 16.30
N TYR A 58 4.67 1.25 16.84
CA TYR A 58 3.64 0.41 16.24
C TYR A 58 2.28 1.13 16.15
N ILE A 59 1.83 1.79 17.22
CA ILE A 59 0.56 2.52 17.23
C ILE A 59 0.57 3.64 16.19
N LYS A 60 1.66 4.43 16.12
CA LYS A 60 1.81 5.49 15.08
C LYS A 60 1.80 4.92 13.66
N ALA A 61 2.39 3.75 13.44
CA ALA A 61 2.36 3.07 12.14
C ALA A 61 0.95 2.56 11.79
N GLN A 62 0.27 1.99 12.76
CA GLN A 62 -1.11 1.51 12.63
C GLN A 62 -2.08 2.66 12.29
N ASP A 63 -2.01 3.78 13.03
CA ASP A 63 -2.84 4.96 12.78
C ASP A 63 -2.60 5.54 11.37
N LEU A 64 -1.33 5.59 10.94
CA LEU A 64 -0.98 6.04 9.60
C LEU A 64 -1.59 5.11 8.53
N ALA A 65 -1.51 3.80 8.73
CA ALA A 65 -2.05 2.83 7.81
C ALA A 65 -3.58 2.89 7.74
N LEU A 66 -4.27 2.92 8.89
CA LEU A 66 -5.73 3.07 8.98
C LEU A 66 -6.20 4.36 8.31
N SER A 67 -5.54 5.48 8.58
CA SER A 67 -5.83 6.74 7.89
C SER A 67 -5.62 6.65 6.38
N TYR A 68 -4.60 5.92 5.92
CA TYR A 68 -4.30 5.78 4.49
C TYR A 68 -5.32 4.93 3.74
N ILE A 69 -5.91 3.93 4.38
CA ILE A 69 -6.94 3.06 3.78
C ILE A 69 -8.35 3.61 3.94
N SER A 70 -8.61 4.55 4.84
CA SER A 70 -9.96 5.09 5.10
C SER A 70 -10.56 5.82 3.88
N GLY A 71 -9.73 6.44 3.04
CA GLY A 71 -10.17 7.22 1.89
C GLY A 71 -10.49 6.39 0.64
N LYS A 72 -9.84 5.26 0.45
CA LYS A 72 -10.07 4.31 -0.65
C LYS A 72 -9.39 2.97 -0.38
N MET A 73 -9.87 1.92 -1.04
CA MET A 73 -9.21 0.61 -1.01
C MET A 73 -7.76 0.72 -1.46
N ARG A 74 -6.88 -0.01 -0.77
CA ARG A 74 -5.44 -0.06 -1.04
C ARG A 74 -4.98 -1.51 -1.09
N THR A 75 -3.94 -1.77 -1.87
CA THR A 75 -3.27 -3.07 -1.88
C THR A 75 -2.27 -3.20 -0.72
N GLU A 76 -1.90 -4.44 -0.38
CA GLU A 76 -0.85 -4.73 0.59
C GLU A 76 0.44 -3.98 0.24
N LYS A 77 0.86 -3.99 -1.04
CA LYS A 77 2.04 -3.29 -1.54
C LYS A 77 1.96 -1.77 -1.33
N GLU A 78 0.81 -1.15 -1.59
CA GLU A 78 0.62 0.29 -1.39
C GLU A 78 0.75 0.67 0.08
N VAL A 79 0.15 -0.13 0.99
CA VAL A 79 0.23 0.10 2.44
C VAL A 79 1.66 -0.07 2.94
N CYS A 80 2.34 -1.16 2.59
CA CYS A 80 3.74 -1.38 2.93
C CYS A 80 4.63 -0.25 2.41
N GLY A 81 4.45 0.16 1.16
CA GLY A 81 5.17 1.29 0.57
C GLY A 81 4.95 2.60 1.34
N LYS A 82 3.70 2.86 1.75
CA LYS A 82 3.37 4.05 2.56
C LYS A 82 4.09 4.05 3.90
N LEU A 83 4.13 2.91 4.60
CA LEU A 83 4.81 2.78 5.89
C LEU A 83 6.33 2.94 5.74
N ARG A 84 6.95 2.26 4.75
CA ARG A 84 8.39 2.39 4.45
C ARG A 84 8.81 3.83 4.13
N LEU A 85 8.04 4.51 3.30
CA LEU A 85 8.26 5.94 2.98
C LEU A 85 8.20 6.83 4.22
N ASN A 86 7.46 6.42 5.26
CA ASN A 86 7.39 7.11 6.54
C ASN A 86 8.46 6.63 7.54
N GLY A 87 9.41 5.77 7.11
CA GLY A 87 10.58 5.39 7.89
C GLY A 87 10.27 4.36 8.99
N PHE A 88 9.23 3.56 8.84
CA PHE A 88 9.00 2.38 9.68
C PHE A 88 9.83 1.21 9.16
N ASP A 89 10.42 0.43 10.08
CA ASP A 89 11.19 -0.76 9.76
C ASP A 89 10.29 -1.92 9.30
N GLU A 90 10.91 -2.96 8.72
CA GLU A 90 10.18 -4.09 8.15
C GLU A 90 9.39 -4.89 9.19
N ASP A 91 9.85 -4.98 10.43
CA ASP A 91 9.16 -5.72 11.49
C ASP A 91 7.86 -5.01 11.87
N ILE A 92 7.90 -3.69 11.98
CA ILE A 92 6.70 -2.87 12.22
C ILE A 92 5.76 -2.91 11.01
N VAL A 93 6.30 -2.79 9.78
CA VAL A 93 5.50 -2.87 8.54
C VAL A 93 4.75 -4.20 8.50
N LYS A 94 5.45 -5.31 8.78
CA LYS A 94 4.85 -6.65 8.81
C LYS A 94 3.77 -6.77 9.87
N LYS A 95 4.05 -6.36 11.12
CA LYS A 95 3.06 -6.40 12.22
C LYS A 95 1.79 -5.62 11.89
N VAL A 96 1.93 -4.42 11.30
CA VAL A 96 0.79 -3.61 10.88
C VAL A 96 0.03 -4.27 9.74
N LEU A 97 0.72 -4.82 8.74
CA LEU A 97 0.07 -5.52 7.63
C LEU A 97 -0.72 -6.74 8.13
N ASP A 98 -0.12 -7.55 9.01
CA ASP A 98 -0.78 -8.72 9.61
C ASP A 98 -2.04 -8.32 10.38
N PHE A 99 -1.99 -7.21 11.13
CA PHE A 99 -3.16 -6.63 11.78
C PHE A 99 -4.25 -6.26 10.77
N LEU A 100 -3.90 -5.53 9.71
CA LEU A 100 -4.88 -5.08 8.72
C LEU A 100 -5.52 -6.25 7.96
N LYS A 101 -4.75 -7.29 7.66
CA LYS A 101 -5.24 -8.53 7.04
C LYS A 101 -6.15 -9.31 7.97
N LYS A 102 -5.77 -9.44 9.25
CA LYS A 102 -6.58 -10.15 10.25
C LYS A 102 -8.00 -9.59 10.38
N TYR A 103 -8.14 -8.28 10.25
CA TYR A 103 -9.45 -7.58 10.33
C TYR A 103 -10.05 -7.26 8.96
N ASP A 104 -9.51 -7.83 7.89
CA ASP A 104 -9.97 -7.63 6.49
C ASP A 104 -9.99 -6.16 6.03
N TYR A 105 -9.19 -5.30 6.66
CA TYR A 105 -9.03 -3.90 6.25
C TYR A 105 -8.23 -3.77 4.95
N VAL A 106 -7.35 -4.73 4.67
CA VAL A 106 -6.59 -4.83 3.43
C VAL A 106 -6.71 -6.27 2.92
N ASN A 107 -7.22 -6.37 1.68
CA ASN A 107 -7.45 -7.65 1.01
C ASN A 107 -7.30 -7.46 -0.50
N ASP A 108 -6.21 -7.97 -1.04
CA ASP A 108 -5.86 -7.82 -2.46
C ASP A 108 -6.87 -8.51 -3.40
N TYR A 109 -7.50 -9.60 -2.96
CA TYR A 109 -8.56 -10.24 -3.72
C TYR A 109 -9.82 -9.35 -3.81
N ASN A 110 -10.28 -8.78 -2.70
CA ASN A 110 -11.41 -7.85 -2.67
C ASN A 110 -11.09 -6.58 -3.49
N TYR A 111 -9.84 -6.11 -3.44
CA TYR A 111 -9.36 -5.02 -4.28
C TYR A 111 -9.50 -5.36 -5.77
N CYS A 112 -9.11 -6.58 -6.19
CA CYS A 112 -9.26 -7.05 -7.57
C CYS A 112 -10.72 -7.06 -8.02
N LEU A 113 -11.62 -7.63 -7.21
CA LEU A 113 -13.06 -7.66 -7.52
C LEU A 113 -13.63 -6.26 -7.71
N ALA A 114 -13.29 -5.34 -6.80
CA ALA A 114 -13.74 -3.95 -6.89
C ALA A 114 -13.18 -3.26 -8.14
N PHE A 115 -11.89 -3.45 -8.44
CA PHE A 115 -11.23 -2.88 -9.60
C PHE A 115 -11.84 -3.40 -10.92
N ILE A 116 -12.06 -4.71 -11.02
CA ILE A 116 -12.70 -5.35 -12.18
C ILE A 116 -14.10 -4.77 -12.38
N ARG A 117 -14.95 -4.77 -11.34
CA ARG A 117 -16.32 -4.23 -11.41
C ARG A 117 -16.34 -2.76 -11.83
N GLN A 118 -15.44 -1.95 -11.28
CA GLN A 118 -15.32 -0.55 -11.65
C GLN A 118 -14.89 -0.38 -13.09
N SER A 119 -13.93 -1.19 -13.56
CA SER A 119 -13.44 -1.17 -14.93
C SER A 119 -14.54 -1.53 -15.92
N LEU A 120 -15.32 -2.58 -15.61
CA LEU A 120 -16.46 -2.99 -16.43
C LEU A 120 -17.49 -1.87 -16.59
N LYS A 121 -17.77 -1.15 -15.51
CA LYS A 121 -18.84 -0.14 -15.46
C LYS A 121 -18.43 1.22 -16.04
N LEU A 122 -17.24 1.70 -15.69
CA LEU A 122 -16.83 3.09 -15.97
C LEU A 122 -15.84 3.23 -17.11
N ASN A 123 -14.94 2.29 -17.25
CA ASN A 123 -13.86 2.34 -18.24
C ASN A 123 -13.50 0.93 -18.75
N PRO A 124 -14.32 0.38 -19.66
CA PRO A 124 -14.10 -0.95 -20.20
C PRO A 124 -12.67 -1.14 -20.73
N MET A 125 -11.99 -2.20 -20.25
CA MET A 125 -10.61 -2.55 -20.61
C MET A 125 -10.51 -4.07 -20.74
N GLY A 126 -9.79 -4.59 -21.73
CA GLY A 126 -9.55 -6.02 -21.86
C GLY A 126 -8.81 -6.62 -20.66
N TYR A 127 -8.93 -7.93 -20.47
CA TYR A 127 -8.31 -8.70 -19.39
C TYR A 127 -6.83 -8.37 -19.18
N PHE A 128 -6.05 -8.35 -20.25
CA PHE A 128 -4.60 -8.06 -20.16
C PHE A 128 -4.30 -6.67 -19.60
N ALA A 129 -5.10 -5.65 -19.97
CA ALA A 129 -4.93 -4.31 -19.46
C ALA A 129 -5.31 -4.21 -17.97
N ILE A 130 -6.37 -4.90 -17.55
CA ILE A 130 -6.77 -5.02 -16.15
C ILE A 130 -5.67 -5.73 -15.35
N ARG A 131 -5.19 -6.90 -15.83
CA ARG A 131 -4.12 -7.66 -15.21
C ARG A 131 -2.86 -6.82 -15.04
N GLN A 132 -2.43 -6.11 -16.07
CA GLN A 132 -1.26 -5.24 -16.01
C GLN A 132 -1.40 -4.15 -14.92
N LYS A 133 -2.55 -3.49 -14.83
CA LYS A 133 -2.79 -2.47 -13.80
C LYS A 133 -2.77 -3.05 -12.38
N LEU A 134 -3.37 -4.21 -12.18
CA LEU A 134 -3.37 -4.92 -10.90
C LEU A 134 -1.95 -5.39 -10.51
N LYS A 135 -1.14 -5.86 -11.47
CA LYS A 135 0.28 -6.19 -11.25
C LYS A 135 1.11 -4.96 -10.83
N ILE A 136 0.89 -3.83 -11.47
CA ILE A 136 1.54 -2.56 -11.07
C ILE A 136 1.14 -2.17 -9.64
N ALA A 137 -0.13 -2.35 -9.28
CA ALA A 137 -0.61 -2.15 -7.92
C ALA A 137 -0.05 -3.16 -6.90
N GLY A 138 0.61 -4.23 -7.37
CA GLY A 138 1.32 -5.21 -6.56
C GLY A 138 0.54 -6.45 -6.22
N VAL A 139 -0.61 -6.65 -6.87
CA VAL A 139 -1.42 -7.85 -6.63
C VAL A 139 -0.80 -9.07 -7.31
N GLU A 140 -0.84 -10.21 -6.63
CA GLU A 140 -0.36 -11.48 -7.15
C GLU A 140 -1.29 -12.06 -8.22
N ASP A 141 -0.73 -12.82 -9.19
CA ASP A 141 -1.49 -13.41 -10.30
C ASP A 141 -2.63 -14.30 -9.81
N TYR A 142 -2.42 -15.07 -8.75
CA TYR A 142 -3.45 -15.93 -8.17
C TYR A 142 -4.72 -15.14 -7.81
N ASN A 143 -4.59 -14.01 -7.12
CA ASN A 143 -5.71 -13.16 -6.75
C ASN A 143 -6.40 -12.54 -7.97
N ILE A 144 -5.61 -12.17 -8.98
CA ILE A 144 -6.14 -11.58 -10.23
C ILE A 144 -6.98 -12.60 -11.00
N GLU A 145 -6.43 -13.80 -11.22
CA GLU A 145 -7.11 -14.86 -11.96
C GLU A 145 -8.37 -15.35 -11.24
N LYS A 146 -8.27 -15.55 -9.93
CA LYS A 146 -9.42 -15.92 -9.10
C LYS A 146 -10.53 -14.89 -9.20
N ALA A 147 -10.22 -13.60 -9.00
CA ALA A 147 -11.20 -12.52 -9.05
C ALA A 147 -11.79 -12.36 -10.46
N TRP A 148 -10.98 -12.54 -11.52
CA TRP A 148 -11.48 -12.49 -12.89
C TRP A 148 -12.49 -13.60 -13.17
N ASN A 149 -12.17 -14.85 -12.83
CA ASN A 149 -13.03 -16.01 -13.05
C ASN A 149 -14.36 -15.88 -12.26
N GLU A 150 -14.30 -15.41 -11.03
CA GLU A 150 -15.49 -15.22 -10.19
C GLU A 150 -16.33 -13.98 -10.58
N SER A 151 -15.77 -13.03 -11.33
CA SER A 151 -16.51 -11.85 -11.79
C SER A 151 -17.55 -12.14 -12.86
N ASN A 152 -17.61 -13.39 -13.39
CA ASN A 152 -18.56 -13.86 -14.43
C ASN A 152 -18.68 -12.88 -15.61
N VAL A 153 -17.55 -12.36 -16.08
CA VAL A 153 -17.52 -11.42 -17.20
C VAL A 153 -17.91 -12.13 -18.47
N ASP A 154 -19.06 -11.78 -19.04
CA ASP A 154 -19.41 -12.17 -20.40
C ASP A 154 -18.41 -11.51 -21.37
N GLN A 155 -17.43 -12.30 -21.81
CA GLN A 155 -16.30 -11.80 -22.62
C GLN A 155 -16.77 -11.23 -23.95
N LEU A 156 -17.83 -11.78 -24.57
CA LEU A 156 -18.36 -11.30 -25.85
C LEU A 156 -19.01 -9.93 -25.67
N LYS A 157 -19.94 -9.83 -24.72
CA LYS A 157 -20.61 -8.56 -24.38
C LYS A 157 -19.60 -7.49 -23.95
N TYR A 158 -18.53 -7.90 -23.28
CA TYR A 158 -17.51 -6.97 -22.83
C TYR A 158 -16.60 -6.50 -23.99
N ALA A 159 -16.29 -7.39 -24.95
CA ALA A 159 -15.59 -7.03 -26.17
C ALA A 159 -16.40 -6.03 -27.01
N GLU A 160 -17.71 -6.23 -27.12
CA GLU A 160 -18.62 -5.28 -27.78
C GLU A 160 -18.56 -3.90 -27.12
N LEU A 161 -18.66 -3.81 -25.81
CA LEU A 161 -18.58 -2.54 -25.06
C LEU A 161 -17.23 -1.81 -25.28
N ILE A 162 -16.12 -2.54 -25.34
CA ILE A 162 -14.79 -1.95 -25.63
C ILE A 162 -14.77 -1.43 -27.06
N THR A 163 -15.30 -2.18 -28.01
CA THR A 163 -15.33 -1.82 -29.42
C THR A 163 -16.19 -0.59 -29.63
N ASP A 164 -17.39 -0.55 -29.09
CA ASP A 164 -18.30 0.61 -29.17
C ASP A 164 -17.67 1.87 -28.58
N LYS A 165 -16.95 1.75 -27.45
CA LYS A 165 -16.26 2.87 -26.84
C LYS A 165 -15.12 3.39 -27.72
N LYS A 166 -14.36 2.50 -28.38
CA LYS A 166 -13.28 2.88 -29.30
C LYS A 166 -13.81 3.50 -30.60
N LEU A 167 -14.98 3.07 -31.04
CA LEU A 167 -15.65 3.54 -32.25
C LEU A 167 -16.46 4.81 -32.03
N LYS A 168 -16.79 5.17 -30.79
CA LYS A 168 -17.57 6.37 -30.45
C LYS A 168 -16.92 7.63 -31.04
N GLY A 169 -17.50 8.20 -32.08
CA GLY A 169 -17.03 9.40 -32.78
C GLY A 169 -16.11 9.13 -33.98
N LYS A 170 -15.81 7.85 -34.31
CA LYS A 170 -15.13 7.50 -35.58
C LYS A 170 -16.15 6.99 -36.58
N LYS A 171 -16.35 7.70 -37.69
CA LYS A 171 -16.97 7.12 -38.88
C LYS A 171 -15.95 6.14 -39.47
N ILE A 172 -16.23 4.84 -39.42
CA ILE A 172 -15.40 3.84 -40.08
C ILE A 172 -15.70 3.99 -41.58
N ALA A 173 -14.80 4.64 -42.27
CA ALA A 173 -14.94 4.92 -43.69
C ALA A 173 -14.36 3.80 -44.59
N ASP A 174 -13.60 2.82 -44.03
CA ASP A 174 -12.90 1.85 -44.84
C ASP A 174 -12.59 0.55 -44.04
N GLU A 175 -12.65 -0.59 -44.73
CA GLU A 175 -12.29 -1.93 -44.23
C GLU A 175 -10.86 -2.03 -43.64
N LYS A 176 -9.95 -1.19 -44.09
CA LYS A 176 -8.59 -1.05 -43.58
C LYS A 176 -8.52 -0.47 -42.16
N GLU A 177 -9.44 0.41 -41.79
CA GLU A 177 -9.53 0.93 -40.40
C GLU A 177 -10.11 -0.11 -39.44
N MET A 178 -11.02 -0.97 -39.91
CA MET A 178 -11.56 -2.07 -39.12
C MET A 178 -10.48 -3.07 -38.69
N ARG A 179 -9.53 -3.41 -39.59
CA ARG A 179 -8.42 -4.34 -39.29
C ARG A 179 -7.40 -3.80 -38.28
N LYS A 180 -7.34 -2.48 -38.08
CA LYS A 180 -6.46 -1.87 -37.07
C LYS A 180 -7.06 -1.85 -35.66
N LEU A 181 -8.33 -2.22 -35.52
CA LEU A 181 -9.09 -2.21 -34.27
C LEU A 181 -9.23 -3.61 -33.65
N GLN A 182 -8.84 -4.67 -34.39
CA GLN A 182 -8.68 -6.04 -33.91
C GLN A 182 -7.28 -6.25 -33.32
#